data_e4330a88786ba4abb731b985ee9166c7
#
_entry.id   e4330a88786ba4abb731b985ee9166c7
#
_cell.length_a   1.000
_cell.length_b   1.000
_cell.length_c   1.000
_cell.angle_alpha   90.00
_cell.angle_beta   90.00
_cell.angle_gamma   90.00
#
_symmetry.space_group_name_H-M   'P 1'
#
loop_
_entity.id
_entity.type
_entity.pdbx_description
1 polymer ?
#
loop_
_entity_poly.entity_id
_entity_poly.type
_entity_poly.pdbx_seq_one_letter_code
_entity_poly.pdbx_strand_id
1 'polypeptide(L)'
;MTAAEKIDGRTARARRTREAIVDATLALLDSGNLRPSSEEIAERAGVSPRSIFQHFGDRETLQRAVGMRQTERVSQIVEHLPDTGPFDVRLEGFVDQRARVLEFISPVRRAALLNEPFSAPSHNALQAWRAFKRAEAERIFGPELAACPATERDEVRRALGAACDWSTWESLRAHQELTVDEAKAAMRRTIVGLLQRS
;
A
#
# COMPACT_ATOMS: atom_id res chain seq x y z
N MET A 1 30.92 -10.89 -31.03
CA MET A 1 29.80 -11.02 -30.09
C MET A 1 29.78 -12.46 -29.62
N THR A 2 30.18 -12.70 -28.38
CA THR A 2 30.29 -14.03 -27.78
C THR A 2 28.91 -14.57 -27.36
N ALA A 3 28.81 -15.89 -27.16
CA ALA A 3 27.56 -16.52 -26.70
C ALA A 3 27.12 -15.92 -25.33
N ALA A 4 28.04 -15.54 -24.46
CA ALA A 4 27.77 -14.89 -23.17
C ALA A 4 27.11 -13.51 -23.34
N GLU A 5 27.59 -12.65 -24.25
CA GLU A 5 26.99 -11.33 -24.55
C GLU A 5 25.55 -11.47 -25.12
N LYS A 6 25.28 -12.53 -25.89
CA LYS A 6 23.98 -12.81 -26.46
C LYS A 6 22.97 -13.28 -25.37
N ILE A 7 23.44 -14.05 -24.38
CA ILE A 7 22.64 -14.50 -23.23
C ILE A 7 22.32 -13.30 -22.33
N ASP A 8 23.28 -12.44 -22.05
CA ASP A 8 23.12 -11.23 -21.23
C ASP A 8 22.11 -10.25 -21.87
N GLY A 9 22.23 -10.01 -23.17
CA GLY A 9 21.30 -9.15 -23.93
C GLY A 9 19.85 -9.68 -23.96
N ARG A 10 19.67 -11.03 -24.05
CA ARG A 10 18.32 -11.64 -23.99
C ARG A 10 17.71 -11.51 -22.61
N THR A 11 18.49 -11.77 -21.58
CA THR A 11 18.06 -11.64 -20.17
C THR A 11 17.69 -10.21 -19.83
N ALA A 12 18.50 -9.23 -20.23
CA ALA A 12 18.22 -7.82 -20.05
C ALA A 12 16.95 -7.35 -20.78
N ARG A 13 16.71 -7.86 -22.01
CA ARG A 13 15.48 -7.56 -22.75
C ARG A 13 14.26 -8.17 -22.07
N ALA A 14 14.34 -9.41 -21.63
CA ALA A 14 13.24 -10.08 -20.92
C ALA A 14 12.88 -9.34 -19.63
N ARG A 15 13.87 -8.88 -18.86
CA ARG A 15 13.64 -8.06 -17.66
C ARG A 15 12.94 -6.74 -17.99
N ARG A 16 13.42 -5.98 -18.99
CA ARG A 16 12.76 -4.73 -19.42
C ARG A 16 11.32 -4.95 -19.84
N THR A 17 11.02 -6.01 -20.59
CA THR A 17 9.64 -6.34 -20.98
C THR A 17 8.78 -6.66 -19.77
N ARG A 18 9.31 -7.40 -18.79
CA ARG A 18 8.60 -7.72 -17.55
C ARG A 18 8.30 -6.46 -16.74
N GLU A 19 9.26 -5.56 -16.60
CA GLU A 19 9.10 -4.25 -15.94
C GLU A 19 8.05 -3.40 -16.65
N ALA A 20 8.09 -3.30 -17.98
CA ALA A 20 7.11 -2.55 -18.76
C ALA A 20 5.67 -3.06 -18.57
N ILE A 21 5.47 -4.39 -18.49
CA ILE A 21 4.13 -4.97 -18.25
C ILE A 21 3.64 -4.61 -16.84
N VAL A 22 4.51 -4.67 -15.83
CA VAL A 22 4.17 -4.31 -14.44
C VAL A 22 3.82 -2.82 -14.34
N ASP A 23 4.65 -1.96 -14.92
CA ASP A 23 4.44 -0.50 -14.89
C ASP A 23 3.18 -0.10 -15.68
N ALA A 24 2.89 -0.76 -16.81
CA ALA A 24 1.65 -0.57 -17.56
C ALA A 24 0.41 -0.97 -16.73
N THR A 25 0.50 -2.11 -16.02
CA THR A 25 -0.59 -2.56 -15.14
C THR A 25 -0.84 -1.53 -14.02
N LEU A 26 0.21 -1.06 -13.35
CA LEU A 26 0.10 -0.03 -12.31
C LEU A 26 -0.53 1.26 -12.86
N ALA A 27 -0.11 1.70 -14.04
CA ALA A 27 -0.64 2.91 -14.64
C ALA A 27 -2.14 2.80 -15.02
N LEU A 28 -2.61 1.61 -15.40
CA LEU A 28 -4.04 1.35 -15.60
C LEU A 28 -4.81 1.35 -14.28
N LEU A 29 -4.25 0.76 -13.22
CA LEU A 29 -4.85 0.81 -11.88
C LEU A 29 -4.93 2.25 -11.37
N ASP A 30 -3.85 3.03 -11.51
CA ASP A 30 -3.77 4.43 -11.10
C ASP A 30 -4.80 5.31 -11.85
N SER A 31 -5.17 4.95 -13.09
CA SER A 31 -6.22 5.62 -13.86
C SER A 31 -7.65 5.16 -13.52
N GLY A 32 -7.82 4.26 -12.54
CA GLY A 32 -9.12 3.78 -12.07
C GLY A 32 -9.62 2.50 -12.73
N ASN A 33 -8.88 1.91 -13.68
CA ASN A 33 -9.22 0.60 -14.22
C ASN A 33 -8.78 -0.50 -13.24
N LEU A 34 -9.69 -0.91 -12.34
CA LEU A 34 -9.38 -1.88 -11.29
C LEU A 34 -9.22 -3.33 -11.78
N ARG A 35 -9.60 -3.63 -13.02
CA ARG A 35 -9.53 -4.97 -13.62
C ARG A 35 -9.03 -4.91 -15.08
N PRO A 36 -7.81 -4.40 -15.31
CA PRO A 36 -7.31 -4.30 -16.67
C PRO A 36 -7.23 -5.69 -17.33
N SER A 37 -7.65 -5.75 -18.58
CA SER A 37 -7.52 -6.95 -19.42
C SER A 37 -6.08 -7.16 -19.88
N SER A 38 -5.76 -8.36 -20.35
CA SER A 38 -4.44 -8.62 -20.94
C SER A 38 -4.19 -7.80 -22.19
N GLU A 39 -5.23 -7.47 -22.94
CA GLU A 39 -5.19 -6.64 -24.14
C GLU A 39 -4.81 -5.19 -23.79
N GLU A 40 -5.49 -4.59 -22.81
CA GLU A 40 -5.21 -3.23 -22.33
C GLU A 40 -3.81 -3.10 -21.76
N ILE A 41 -3.37 -4.10 -20.96
CA ILE A 41 -2.01 -4.13 -20.42
C ILE A 41 -0.99 -4.24 -21.55
N ALA A 42 -1.21 -5.13 -22.51
CA ALA A 42 -0.31 -5.36 -23.63
C ALA A 42 -0.18 -4.12 -24.52
N GLU A 43 -1.29 -3.47 -24.86
CA GLU A 43 -1.33 -2.22 -25.61
C GLU A 43 -0.52 -1.14 -24.91
N ARG A 44 -0.76 -0.93 -23.62
CA ARG A 44 -0.06 0.08 -22.83
C ARG A 44 1.42 -0.22 -22.64
N ALA A 45 1.80 -1.49 -22.55
CA ALA A 45 3.19 -1.94 -22.40
C ALA A 45 3.96 -2.00 -23.74
N GLY A 46 3.28 -1.83 -24.87
CA GLY A 46 3.87 -1.98 -26.22
C GLY A 46 4.31 -3.42 -26.53
N VAL A 47 3.55 -4.41 -26.05
CA VAL A 47 3.85 -5.84 -26.24
C VAL A 47 2.62 -6.59 -26.76
N SER A 48 2.77 -7.87 -27.14
CA SER A 48 1.61 -8.71 -27.45
C SER A 48 0.97 -9.29 -26.18
N PRO A 49 -0.35 -9.58 -26.15
CA PRO A 49 -0.99 -10.27 -25.04
C PRO A 49 -0.30 -11.61 -24.70
N ARG A 50 0.17 -12.34 -25.72
CA ARG A 50 0.96 -13.57 -25.56
C ARG A 50 2.23 -13.37 -24.75
N SER A 51 2.87 -12.18 -24.86
CA SER A 51 4.07 -11.86 -24.10
C SER A 51 3.81 -11.81 -22.60
N ILE A 52 2.62 -11.35 -22.18
CA ILE A 52 2.24 -11.33 -20.75
C ILE A 52 2.26 -12.75 -20.20
N PHE A 53 1.59 -13.70 -20.88
CA PHE A 53 1.60 -15.12 -20.46
C PHE A 53 3.00 -15.74 -20.48
N GLN A 54 3.83 -15.38 -21.46
CA GLN A 54 5.22 -15.87 -21.53
C GLN A 54 6.07 -15.39 -20.36
N HIS A 55 5.84 -14.18 -19.86
CA HIS A 55 6.62 -13.57 -18.78
C HIS A 55 6.10 -13.88 -17.38
N PHE A 56 4.81 -14.11 -17.22
CA PHE A 56 4.18 -14.27 -15.91
C PHE A 56 3.52 -15.63 -15.70
N GLY A 57 3.20 -16.37 -16.77
CA GLY A 57 2.51 -17.64 -16.70
C GLY A 57 1.02 -17.47 -16.36
N ASP A 58 0.70 -16.83 -15.26
CA ASP A 58 -0.65 -16.59 -14.78
C ASP A 58 -0.86 -15.16 -14.23
N ARG A 59 -2.13 -14.84 -13.99
CA ARG A 59 -2.54 -13.53 -13.48
C ARG A 59 -2.03 -13.27 -12.04
N GLU A 60 -1.96 -14.31 -11.22
CA GLU A 60 -1.52 -14.20 -9.83
C GLU A 60 -0.04 -13.80 -9.74
N THR A 61 0.80 -14.40 -10.58
CA THR A 61 2.22 -14.05 -10.69
C THR A 61 2.41 -12.59 -11.13
N LEU A 62 1.59 -12.09 -12.07
CA LEU A 62 1.60 -10.67 -12.46
C LEU A 62 1.15 -9.79 -11.28
N GLN A 63 0.07 -10.12 -10.60
CA GLN A 63 -0.42 -9.37 -9.45
C GLN A 63 0.62 -9.29 -8.31
N ARG A 64 1.34 -10.38 -8.07
CA ARG A 64 2.44 -10.39 -7.09
C ARG A 64 3.56 -9.43 -7.49
N ALA A 65 3.95 -9.42 -8.76
CA ALA A 65 4.96 -8.49 -9.27
C ALA A 65 4.50 -7.03 -9.19
N VAL A 66 3.23 -6.75 -9.48
CA VAL A 66 2.60 -5.43 -9.30
C VAL A 66 2.62 -5.00 -7.83
N GLY A 67 2.29 -5.90 -6.90
CA GLY A 67 2.36 -5.63 -5.46
C GLY A 67 3.77 -5.32 -4.98
N MET A 68 4.79 -6.06 -5.45
CA MET A 68 6.19 -5.79 -5.14
C MET A 68 6.62 -4.41 -5.66
N ARG A 69 6.29 -4.09 -6.91
CA ARG A 69 6.61 -2.78 -7.49
C ARG A 69 5.89 -1.64 -6.76
N GLN A 70 4.65 -1.85 -6.33
CA GLN A 70 3.94 -0.86 -5.50
C GLN A 70 4.63 -0.65 -4.15
N THR A 71 5.14 -1.70 -3.52
CA THR A 71 5.92 -1.57 -2.28
C THR A 71 7.19 -0.75 -2.49
N GLU A 72 7.91 -0.97 -3.59
CA GLU A 72 9.08 -0.14 -3.98
C GLU A 72 8.68 1.33 -4.17
N ARG A 73 7.58 1.62 -4.87
CA ARG A 73 7.08 2.99 -5.05
C ARG A 73 6.73 3.65 -3.71
N VAL A 74 6.10 2.92 -2.81
CA VAL A 74 5.78 3.42 -1.45
C VAL A 74 7.04 3.72 -0.66
N SER A 75 8.08 2.90 -0.75
CA SER A 75 9.34 3.14 -0.01
C SER A 75 10.03 4.44 -0.41
N GLN A 76 9.75 4.97 -1.60
CA GLN A 76 10.30 6.25 -2.09
C GLN A 76 9.58 7.49 -1.50
N ILE A 77 8.38 7.31 -0.96
CA ILE A 77 7.56 8.41 -0.41
C ILE A 77 7.41 8.35 1.12
N VAL A 78 7.92 7.29 1.74
CA VAL A 78 7.89 7.09 3.19
C VAL A 78 9.20 7.57 3.80
N GLU A 79 9.08 8.44 4.79
CA GLU A 79 10.18 8.92 5.60
C GLU A 79 10.20 8.22 6.96
N HIS A 80 11.36 8.17 7.60
CA HIS A 80 11.46 7.67 8.96
C HIS A 80 10.91 8.73 9.93
N LEU A 81 9.75 8.44 10.54
CA LEU A 81 9.15 9.30 11.54
C LEU A 81 9.73 9.02 12.93
N PRO A 82 10.01 10.05 13.75
CA PRO A 82 10.50 9.88 15.12
C PRO A 82 9.42 9.22 15.98
N ASP A 83 9.86 8.41 16.94
CA ASP A 83 9.04 7.80 18.01
C ASP A 83 9.23 8.51 19.36
N THR A 84 10.05 9.56 19.38
CA THR A 84 10.35 10.41 20.54
C THR A 84 10.01 11.86 20.27
N GLY A 85 9.96 12.67 21.33
CA GLY A 85 9.60 14.08 21.23
C GLY A 85 8.12 14.37 21.50
N PRO A 86 7.67 15.62 21.32
CA PRO A 86 6.31 16.05 21.61
C PRO A 86 5.26 15.25 20.82
N PHE A 87 4.18 14.86 21.50
CA PHE A 87 3.07 14.11 20.90
C PHE A 87 2.52 14.78 19.64
N ASP A 88 2.25 16.08 19.71
CA ASP A 88 1.64 16.83 18.61
C ASP A 88 2.53 16.81 17.35
N VAL A 89 3.85 16.91 17.51
CA VAL A 89 4.80 16.86 16.39
C VAL A 89 4.78 15.47 15.74
N ARG A 90 4.78 14.39 16.56
CA ARG A 90 4.72 13.02 16.08
C ARG A 90 3.37 12.73 15.40
N LEU A 91 2.28 13.23 15.97
CA LEU A 91 0.92 13.08 15.45
C LEU A 91 0.78 13.75 14.08
N GLU A 92 1.24 15.00 13.92
CA GLU A 92 1.17 15.71 12.65
C GLU A 92 1.98 14.98 11.57
N GLY A 93 3.24 14.66 11.84
CA GLY A 93 4.07 13.93 10.89
C GLY A 93 3.47 12.56 10.50
N PHE A 94 2.91 11.84 11.48
CA PHE A 94 2.25 10.57 11.22
C PHE A 94 1.00 10.71 10.35
N VAL A 95 0.10 11.64 10.67
CA VAL A 95 -1.15 11.83 9.91
C VAL A 95 -0.83 12.27 8.49
N ASP A 96 0.11 13.19 8.31
CA ASP A 96 0.50 13.66 6.97
C ASP A 96 1.11 12.55 6.11
N GLN A 97 2.04 11.78 6.65
CA GLN A 97 2.64 10.67 5.92
C GLN A 97 1.62 9.56 5.67
N ARG A 98 0.80 9.23 6.68
CA ARG A 98 -0.22 8.19 6.56
C ARG A 98 -1.23 8.54 5.46
N ALA A 99 -1.72 9.77 5.41
CA ALA A 99 -2.64 10.25 4.37
C ALA A 99 -2.01 10.14 2.98
N ARG A 100 -0.78 10.64 2.78
CA ARG A 100 -0.06 10.51 1.50
C ARG A 100 0.06 9.07 1.05
N VAL A 101 0.44 8.18 1.94
CA VAL A 101 0.58 6.75 1.63
C VAL A 101 -0.76 6.12 1.29
N LEU A 102 -1.82 6.41 2.06
CA LEU A 102 -3.15 5.84 1.86
C LEU A 102 -3.77 6.31 0.54
N GLU A 103 -3.64 7.59 0.17
CA GLU A 103 -4.05 8.10 -1.15
C GLU A 103 -3.28 7.39 -2.27
N PHE A 104 -1.95 7.32 -2.15
CA PHE A 104 -1.09 6.74 -3.15
C PHE A 104 -1.35 5.25 -3.41
N ILE A 105 -1.68 4.47 -2.38
CA ILE A 105 -1.94 3.03 -2.54
C ILE A 105 -3.38 2.72 -2.92
N SER A 106 -4.32 3.64 -2.78
CA SER A 106 -5.76 3.37 -2.90
C SER A 106 -6.17 2.69 -4.21
N PRO A 107 -5.70 3.10 -5.40
CA PRO A 107 -6.08 2.43 -6.64
C PRO A 107 -5.66 0.95 -6.67
N VAL A 108 -4.40 0.68 -6.31
CA VAL A 108 -3.85 -0.69 -6.29
C VAL A 108 -4.50 -1.50 -5.17
N ARG A 109 -4.80 -0.87 -4.02
CA ARG A 109 -5.46 -1.51 -2.89
C ARG A 109 -6.87 -1.96 -3.22
N ARG A 110 -7.68 -1.11 -3.88
CA ARG A 110 -9.02 -1.48 -4.36
C ARG A 110 -8.98 -2.68 -5.28
N ALA A 111 -8.06 -2.68 -6.24
CA ALA A 111 -7.88 -3.82 -7.16
C ALA A 111 -7.44 -5.11 -6.45
N ALA A 112 -6.53 -4.99 -5.47
CA ALA A 112 -6.06 -6.14 -4.69
C ALA A 112 -7.18 -6.77 -3.84
N LEU A 113 -8.05 -5.96 -3.24
CA LEU A 113 -9.19 -6.43 -2.45
C LEU A 113 -10.21 -7.22 -3.27
N LEU A 114 -10.36 -6.94 -4.57
CA LEU A 114 -11.22 -7.73 -5.46
C LEU A 114 -10.73 -9.17 -5.65
N ASN A 115 -9.44 -9.44 -5.39
CA ASN A 115 -8.84 -10.76 -5.54
C ASN A 115 -8.56 -11.42 -4.17
N GLU A 116 -8.57 -10.68 -3.08
CA GLU A 116 -8.24 -11.18 -1.72
C GLU A 116 -9.05 -12.41 -1.33
N PRO A 117 -10.38 -12.50 -1.56
CA PRO A 117 -11.18 -13.68 -1.20
C PRO A 117 -10.87 -14.94 -2.00
N PHE A 118 -10.21 -14.80 -3.16
CA PHE A 118 -9.99 -15.88 -4.11
C PHE A 118 -8.51 -16.28 -4.24
N SER A 119 -7.61 -15.61 -3.51
CA SER A 119 -6.16 -15.85 -3.62
C SER A 119 -5.51 -15.78 -2.23
N ALA A 120 -5.09 -16.93 -1.72
CA ALA A 120 -4.35 -17.01 -0.46
C ALA A 120 -3.05 -16.17 -0.48
N PRO A 121 -2.24 -16.15 -1.56
CA PRO A 121 -1.08 -15.26 -1.65
C PRO A 121 -1.45 -13.77 -1.58
N SER A 122 -2.53 -13.33 -2.24
CA SER A 122 -3.02 -11.96 -2.15
C SER A 122 -3.47 -11.62 -0.73
N HIS A 123 -4.23 -12.51 -0.10
CA HIS A 123 -4.65 -12.36 1.30
C HIS A 123 -3.44 -12.20 2.23
N ASN A 124 -2.46 -13.11 2.13
CA ASN A 124 -1.27 -13.09 2.99
C ASN A 124 -0.45 -11.80 2.80
N ALA A 125 -0.27 -11.33 1.55
CA ALA A 125 0.42 -10.09 1.27
C ALA A 125 -0.30 -8.87 1.87
N LEU A 126 -1.63 -8.82 1.77
CA LEU A 126 -2.44 -7.76 2.38
C LEU A 126 -2.38 -7.81 3.91
N GLN A 127 -2.41 -8.99 4.52
CA GLN A 127 -2.27 -9.14 5.98
C GLN A 127 -0.89 -8.70 6.47
N ALA A 128 0.18 -9.06 5.77
CA ALA A 128 1.54 -8.62 6.11
C ALA A 128 1.65 -7.09 6.06
N TRP A 129 1.07 -6.45 5.05
CA TRP A 129 1.02 -5.00 4.93
C TRP A 129 0.23 -4.34 6.07
N ARG A 130 -0.96 -4.88 6.41
CA ARG A 130 -1.76 -4.40 7.54
C ARG A 130 -0.97 -4.51 8.85
N ALA A 131 -0.27 -5.64 9.09
CA ALA A 131 0.55 -5.83 10.28
C ALA A 131 1.71 -4.83 10.35
N PHE A 132 2.42 -4.61 9.23
CA PHE A 132 3.49 -3.61 9.14
C PHE A 132 3.00 -2.21 9.48
N LYS A 133 1.84 -1.79 8.95
CA LYS A 133 1.27 -0.47 9.20
C LYS A 133 0.74 -0.29 10.63
N ARG A 134 0.26 -1.33 11.27
CA ARG A 134 -0.07 -1.31 12.70
C ARG A 134 1.19 -1.15 13.55
N ALA A 135 2.22 -1.94 13.29
CA ALA A 135 3.49 -1.84 14.01
C ALA A 135 4.14 -0.45 13.90
N GLU A 136 4.02 0.22 12.75
CA GLU A 136 4.48 1.60 12.58
C GLU A 136 3.74 2.57 13.51
N ALA A 137 2.41 2.48 13.59
CA ALA A 137 1.60 3.31 14.49
C ALA A 137 1.93 3.02 15.97
N GLU A 138 2.05 1.73 16.34
CA GLU A 138 2.43 1.29 17.68
C GLU A 138 3.81 1.82 18.09
N ARG A 139 4.78 1.86 17.18
CA ARG A 139 6.11 2.40 17.43
C ARG A 139 6.05 3.91 17.68
N ILE A 140 5.37 4.66 16.81
CA ILE A 140 5.31 6.13 16.89
C ILE A 140 4.56 6.59 18.14
N PHE A 141 3.50 5.90 18.53
CA PHE A 141 2.69 6.22 19.70
C PHE A 141 2.98 5.32 20.92
N GLY A 142 4.16 4.70 20.93
CA GLY A 142 4.62 3.83 22.02
C GLY A 142 4.56 4.49 23.41
N PRO A 143 5.02 5.74 23.60
CA PRO A 143 4.93 6.43 24.89
C PRO A 143 3.49 6.55 25.42
N GLU A 144 2.54 6.94 24.57
CA GLU A 144 1.13 7.09 24.95
C GLU A 144 0.49 5.72 25.25
N LEU A 145 0.79 4.71 24.42
CA LEU A 145 0.31 3.34 24.66
C LEU A 145 0.87 2.78 25.98
N ALA A 146 2.13 3.08 26.32
CA ALA A 146 2.71 2.66 27.58
C ALA A 146 2.07 3.35 28.80
N ALA A 147 1.59 4.59 28.64
CA ALA A 147 0.88 5.34 29.67
C ALA A 147 -0.56 4.85 29.89
N CYS A 148 -1.16 4.12 28.93
CA CYS A 148 -2.49 3.54 29.12
C CYS A 148 -2.49 2.49 30.24
N PRO A 149 -3.60 2.37 31.01
CA PRO A 149 -3.79 1.27 31.95
C PRO A 149 -3.53 -0.08 31.28
N ALA A 150 -2.82 -0.98 31.98
CA ALA A 150 -2.48 -2.29 31.41
C ALA A 150 -3.71 -3.10 30.93
N THR A 151 -4.84 -2.91 31.61
CA THR A 151 -6.14 -3.55 31.28
C THR A 151 -6.77 -3.03 29.99
N GLU A 152 -6.46 -1.82 29.57
CA GLU A 152 -7.05 -1.16 28.39
C GLU A 152 -6.08 -1.10 27.20
N ARG A 153 -4.79 -1.26 27.43
CA ARG A 153 -3.73 -1.05 26.43
C ARG A 153 -3.93 -1.84 25.15
N ASP A 154 -4.34 -3.10 25.25
CA ASP A 154 -4.58 -3.94 24.08
C ASP A 154 -5.80 -3.49 23.27
N GLU A 155 -6.83 -2.99 23.93
CA GLU A 155 -8.02 -2.43 23.30
C GLU A 155 -7.67 -1.13 22.56
N VAL A 156 -6.99 -0.21 23.22
CA VAL A 156 -6.52 1.06 22.63
C VAL A 156 -5.61 0.79 21.43
N ARG A 157 -4.68 -0.17 21.54
CA ARG A 157 -3.79 -0.57 20.42
C ARG A 157 -4.57 -1.07 19.21
N ARG A 158 -5.60 -1.90 19.41
CA ARG A 158 -6.46 -2.40 18.33
C ARG A 158 -7.27 -1.28 17.70
N ALA A 159 -7.83 -0.39 18.51
CA ALA A 159 -8.60 0.77 18.04
C ALA A 159 -7.71 1.74 17.23
N LEU A 160 -6.49 2.00 17.70
CA LEU A 160 -5.50 2.81 16.98
C LEU A 160 -5.18 2.19 15.61
N GLY A 161 -4.95 0.86 15.57
CA GLY A 161 -4.73 0.14 14.33
C GLY A 161 -5.88 0.29 13.34
N ALA A 162 -7.13 0.19 13.80
CA ALA A 162 -8.33 0.37 12.99
C ALA A 162 -8.48 1.83 12.50
N ALA A 163 -8.23 2.80 13.38
CA ALA A 163 -8.31 4.23 13.03
C ALA A 163 -7.32 4.63 11.90
N CYS A 164 -6.17 3.94 11.84
CA CYS A 164 -5.10 4.21 10.88
C CYS A 164 -5.11 3.28 9.67
N ASP A 165 -6.10 2.36 9.57
CA ASP A 165 -6.19 1.40 8.46
C ASP A 165 -6.74 2.04 7.19
N TRP A 166 -6.39 1.43 6.06
CA TRP A 166 -6.89 1.86 4.75
C TRP A 166 -8.42 1.80 4.66
N SER A 167 -9.06 0.84 5.27
CA SER A 167 -10.53 0.71 5.23
C SER A 167 -11.23 1.90 5.89
N THR A 168 -10.70 2.41 7.00
CA THR A 168 -11.20 3.63 7.64
C THR A 168 -10.96 4.85 6.74
N TRP A 169 -9.76 4.96 6.14
CA TRP A 169 -9.47 6.02 5.18
C TRP A 169 -10.42 5.99 3.97
N GLU A 170 -10.64 4.82 3.39
CA GLU A 170 -11.58 4.65 2.28
C GLU A 170 -13.01 5.04 2.67
N SER A 171 -13.45 4.70 3.89
CA SER A 171 -14.74 5.14 4.40
C SER A 171 -14.85 6.66 4.48
N LEU A 172 -13.82 7.34 4.95
CA LEU A 172 -13.80 8.80 5.01
C LEU A 172 -13.79 9.43 3.60
N ARG A 173 -12.92 8.92 2.71
CA ARG A 173 -12.69 9.51 1.39
C ARG A 173 -13.75 9.16 0.36
N ALA A 174 -14.16 7.88 0.26
CA ALA A 174 -15.04 7.40 -0.79
C ALA A 174 -16.52 7.31 -0.36
N HIS A 175 -16.80 6.99 0.92
CA HIS A 175 -18.19 6.85 1.37
C HIS A 175 -18.76 8.12 2.00
N GLN A 176 -17.91 8.92 2.68
CA GLN A 176 -18.32 10.21 3.26
C GLN A 176 -17.91 11.39 2.39
N GLU A 177 -17.23 11.15 1.27
CA GLU A 177 -16.80 12.16 0.29
C GLU A 177 -15.97 13.31 0.87
N LEU A 178 -15.28 13.06 2.01
CA LEU A 178 -14.46 14.07 2.64
C LEU A 178 -13.24 14.42 1.77
N THR A 179 -12.80 15.64 1.79
CA THR A 179 -11.49 16.06 1.26
C THR A 179 -10.35 15.36 2.01
N VAL A 180 -9.14 15.37 1.46
CA VAL A 180 -7.96 14.82 2.14
C VAL A 180 -7.74 15.50 3.49
N ASP A 181 -7.90 16.82 3.56
CA ASP A 181 -7.69 17.57 4.81
C ASP A 181 -8.75 17.26 5.86
N GLU A 182 -10.02 17.10 5.47
CA GLU A 182 -11.09 16.69 6.39
C GLU A 182 -10.86 15.24 6.88
N ALA A 183 -10.43 14.33 6.01
CA ALA A 183 -10.10 12.96 6.40
C ALA A 183 -8.88 12.91 7.33
N LYS A 184 -7.85 13.74 7.11
CA LYS A 184 -6.72 13.93 8.04
C LYS A 184 -7.20 14.45 9.39
N ALA A 185 -8.09 15.44 9.41
CA ALA A 185 -8.65 15.99 10.65
C ALA A 185 -9.44 14.92 11.43
N ALA A 186 -10.24 14.09 10.74
CA ALA A 186 -10.97 12.99 11.33
C ALA A 186 -10.02 11.93 11.93
N MET A 187 -8.99 11.52 11.19
CA MET A 187 -7.96 10.59 11.67
C MET A 187 -7.25 11.14 12.91
N ARG A 188 -6.78 12.40 12.87
CA ARG A 188 -6.17 13.10 14.00
C ARG A 188 -7.07 13.09 15.22
N ARG A 189 -8.33 13.50 15.06
CA ARG A 189 -9.31 13.54 16.14
C ARG A 189 -9.49 12.17 16.80
N THR A 190 -9.54 11.11 16.00
CA THR A 190 -9.68 9.74 16.51
C THR A 190 -8.45 9.32 17.30
N ILE A 191 -7.23 9.56 16.78
CA ILE A 191 -5.98 9.22 17.48
C ILE A 191 -5.87 9.97 18.81
N VAL A 192 -6.15 11.28 18.84
CA VAL A 192 -6.17 12.09 20.06
C VAL A 192 -7.17 11.52 21.07
N GLY A 193 -8.40 11.22 20.65
CA GLY A 193 -9.42 10.67 21.52
C GLY A 193 -9.11 9.27 22.09
N LEU A 194 -8.25 8.50 21.40
CA LEU A 194 -7.79 7.19 21.88
C LEU A 194 -6.63 7.31 22.87
N LEU A 195 -5.69 8.25 22.63
CA LEU A 195 -4.40 8.28 23.32
C LEU A 195 -4.31 9.36 24.42
N GLN A 196 -5.16 10.39 24.37
CA GLN A 196 -5.22 11.48 25.35
C GLN A 196 -6.58 11.46 26.09
N ARG A 197 -6.96 10.32 26.64
CA ARG A 197 -8.09 10.24 27.57
C ARG A 197 -7.72 10.98 28.85
N SER A 198 -8.42 12.08 29.12
CA SER A 198 -8.39 12.83 30.38
C SER A 198 -8.96 11.99 31.51
#